data_61e84c484e1a7b1bc2d98eb8938413a1
#
_entry.id   61e84c484e1a7b1bc2d98eb8938413a1
#
_cell.length_a   1.000
_cell.length_b   1.000
_cell.length_c   1.000
_cell.angle_alpha   90.00
_cell.angle_beta   90.00
_cell.angle_gamma   90.00
#
_symmetry.space_group_name_H-M   'P 1'
#
loop_
_entity.id
_entity.type
_entity.pdbx_description
1 polymer ?
#
loop_
_entity_poly.entity_id
_entity_poly.type
_entity_poly.pdbx_seq_one_letter_code
_entity_poly.pdbx_strand_id
1 'polypeptide(L)'
;MGRGECIMKTAKQLVYDFVQQNAYRNEKGIDTLAIANELGMLRTNASALLNELVKEGKLIKTSTRPVYYRVLDNIRDNEEMSFQTLIGYDGSLRKAIQLAKAAILYPNQSLNVLISCKVGCGTTSFAYAMYCFARENGVIKKEAPYVKINCRHFSKNISVLDNELFGIGHDLNKSCFM
;
A
#
# COMPACT_ATOMS: atom_id res chain seq x y z
N MET A 1 6.39 -29.86 21.10
CA MET A 1 5.40 -28.99 21.80
C MET A 1 5.98 -27.57 21.83
N GLY A 2 5.73 -26.78 20.80
CA GLY A 2 6.12 -25.37 20.70
C GLY A 2 4.95 -24.51 21.16
N ARG A 3 5.10 -23.85 22.31
CA ARG A 3 4.15 -22.85 22.78
C ARG A 3 4.21 -21.66 21.83
N GLY A 4 3.15 -21.42 21.07
CA GLY A 4 2.96 -20.20 20.33
C GLY A 4 2.84 -19.03 21.30
N GLU A 5 3.86 -18.20 21.40
CA GLU A 5 3.78 -16.92 22.11
C GLU A 5 2.74 -16.05 21.40
N CYS A 6 1.58 -15.93 22.03
CA CYS A 6 0.57 -14.94 21.65
C CYS A 6 1.14 -13.57 22.05
N ILE A 7 1.86 -12.92 21.14
CA ILE A 7 2.35 -11.55 21.33
C ILE A 7 1.10 -10.66 21.39
N MET A 8 0.71 -10.28 22.60
CA MET A 8 -0.37 -9.30 22.80
C MET A 8 0.07 -7.97 22.17
N LYS A 9 -0.57 -7.60 21.07
CA LYS A 9 -0.32 -6.32 20.40
C LYS A 9 -0.71 -5.18 21.33
N THR A 10 0.14 -4.19 21.46
CA THR A 10 -0.17 -2.97 22.22
C THR A 10 -1.30 -2.19 21.52
N ALA A 11 -2.08 -1.42 22.28
CA ALA A 11 -3.14 -0.57 21.72
C ALA A 11 -2.61 0.34 20.59
N LYS A 12 -1.38 0.83 20.72
CA LYS A 12 -0.68 1.63 19.71
C LYS A 12 -0.45 0.85 18.42
N GLN A 13 -0.05 -0.42 18.54
CA GLN A 13 0.16 -1.29 17.39
C GLN A 13 -1.15 -1.60 16.67
N LEU A 14 -2.22 -1.81 17.44
CA LEU A 14 -3.56 -2.02 16.87
C LEU A 14 -4.04 -0.81 16.06
N VAL A 15 -3.84 0.41 16.60
CA VAL A 15 -4.18 1.65 15.89
C VAL A 15 -3.36 1.80 14.61
N TYR A 16 -2.05 1.53 14.65
CA TYR A 16 -1.20 1.61 13.47
C TYR A 16 -1.59 0.59 12.41
N ASP A 17 -1.78 -0.67 12.81
CA ASP A 17 -2.19 -1.76 11.90
C ASP A 17 -3.55 -1.44 11.25
N PHE A 18 -4.49 -0.87 12.02
CA PHE A 18 -5.80 -0.47 11.50
C PHE A 18 -5.69 0.65 10.46
N VAL A 19 -4.91 1.69 10.73
CA VAL A 19 -4.69 2.78 9.76
C VAL A 19 -3.99 2.23 8.51
N GLN A 20 -3.03 1.33 8.67
CA GLN A 20 -2.31 0.70 7.57
C GLN A 20 -3.22 -0.17 6.71
N GLN A 21 -4.10 -0.97 7.31
CA GLN A 21 -5.05 -1.83 6.59
C GLN A 21 -6.10 -1.04 5.80
N ASN A 22 -6.49 0.12 6.30
CA ASN A 22 -7.52 0.95 5.67
C ASN A 22 -6.94 2.11 4.84
N ALA A 23 -5.61 2.26 4.77
CA ALA A 23 -4.94 3.30 3.99
C ALA A 23 -5.33 3.23 2.49
N TYR A 24 -5.63 2.02 2.00
CA TYR A 24 -6.00 1.78 0.60
C TYR A 24 -7.48 2.05 0.28
N ARG A 25 -8.35 2.06 1.30
CA ARG A 25 -9.79 2.27 1.11
C ARG A 25 -10.20 3.74 1.08
N ASN A 26 -9.37 4.62 1.62
CA ASN A 26 -9.68 6.04 1.78
C ASN A 26 -8.48 6.91 1.37
N GLU A 27 -8.52 7.47 0.17
CA GLU A 27 -7.52 8.44 -0.31
C GLU A 27 -7.35 9.64 0.63
N LYS A 28 -8.42 10.04 1.33
CA LYS A 28 -8.39 11.13 2.32
C LYS A 28 -7.76 10.75 3.65
N GLY A 29 -7.57 9.44 3.91
CA GLY A 29 -7.14 8.93 5.22
C GLY A 29 -8.34 8.62 6.13
N ILE A 30 -8.06 8.23 7.39
CA ILE A 30 -9.06 7.82 8.37
C ILE A 30 -9.14 8.84 9.49
N ASP A 31 -10.34 9.19 9.92
CA ASP A 31 -10.55 10.12 11.03
C ASP A 31 -10.46 9.42 12.39
N THR A 32 -10.26 10.21 13.45
CA THR A 32 -10.14 9.69 14.82
C THR A 32 -11.40 8.97 15.30
N LEU A 33 -12.59 9.39 14.83
CA LEU A 33 -13.84 8.82 15.28
C LEU A 33 -14.06 7.43 14.69
N ALA A 34 -13.76 7.25 13.41
CA ALA A 34 -13.83 5.95 12.76
C ALA A 34 -12.90 4.93 13.42
N ILE A 35 -11.65 5.34 13.73
CA ILE A 35 -10.67 4.49 14.44
C ILE A 35 -11.16 4.14 15.83
N ALA A 36 -11.70 5.08 16.58
CA ALA A 36 -12.20 4.87 17.93
C ALA A 36 -13.36 3.86 17.96
N ASN A 37 -14.30 4.00 17.02
CA ASN A 37 -15.47 3.12 16.92
C ASN A 37 -15.07 1.69 16.54
N GLU A 38 -14.22 1.52 15.54
CA GLU A 38 -13.81 0.19 15.06
C GLU A 38 -12.95 -0.57 16.08
N LEU A 39 -12.09 0.13 16.80
CA LEU A 39 -11.22 -0.49 17.81
C LEU A 39 -11.84 -0.52 19.20
N GLY A 40 -13.08 -0.03 19.38
CA GLY A 40 -13.78 -0.03 20.65
C GLY A 40 -13.08 0.80 21.74
N MET A 41 -12.41 1.89 21.38
CA MET A 41 -11.66 2.73 22.32
C MET A 41 -12.25 4.15 22.42
N LEU A 42 -11.94 4.85 23.51
CA LEU A 42 -12.34 6.23 23.66
C LEU A 42 -11.64 7.12 22.62
N ARG A 43 -12.36 8.06 22.03
CA ARG A 43 -11.85 9.02 21.04
C ARG A 43 -10.60 9.76 21.54
N THR A 44 -10.55 10.09 22.81
CA THR A 44 -9.38 10.74 23.45
C THR A 44 -8.15 9.86 23.38
N ASN A 45 -8.29 8.56 23.68
CA ASN A 45 -7.21 7.59 23.63
C ASN A 45 -6.73 7.36 22.19
N ALA A 46 -7.67 7.19 21.23
CA ALA A 46 -7.34 7.08 19.81
C ALA A 46 -6.55 8.31 19.33
N SER A 47 -7.01 9.51 19.69
CA SER A 47 -6.33 10.77 19.33
C SER A 47 -4.93 10.86 19.93
N ALA A 48 -4.71 10.45 21.19
CA ALA A 48 -3.41 10.46 21.83
C ALA A 48 -2.44 9.51 21.09
N LEU A 49 -2.86 8.25 20.84
CA LEU A 49 -2.05 7.26 20.15
C LEU A 49 -1.71 7.67 18.71
N LEU A 50 -2.68 8.25 17.98
CA LEU A 50 -2.46 8.76 16.63
C LEU A 50 -1.44 9.91 16.62
N ASN A 51 -1.54 10.86 17.56
CA ASN A 51 -0.56 11.94 17.67
C ASN A 51 0.84 11.45 18.06
N GLU A 52 0.95 10.39 18.88
CA GLU A 52 2.23 9.73 19.14
C GLU A 52 2.82 9.11 17.88
N LEU A 53 2.01 8.37 17.10
CA LEU A 53 2.45 7.77 15.85
C LEU A 53 2.88 8.82 14.81
N VAL A 54 2.23 9.98 14.80
CA VAL A 54 2.67 11.14 13.99
C VAL A 54 4.01 11.69 14.47
N LYS A 55 4.22 11.83 15.79
CA LYS A 55 5.52 12.27 16.35
C LYS A 55 6.64 11.26 16.04
N GLU A 56 6.34 9.97 15.99
CA GLU A 56 7.28 8.92 15.60
C GLU A 56 7.55 8.86 14.10
N GLY A 57 6.90 9.71 13.30
CA GLY A 57 7.04 9.71 11.84
C GLY A 57 6.43 8.49 11.14
N LYS A 58 5.54 7.75 11.81
CA LYS A 58 4.83 6.59 11.22
C LYS A 58 3.55 6.98 10.52
N LEU A 59 2.90 8.05 10.96
CA LEU A 59 1.69 8.59 10.37
C LEU A 59 1.87 10.07 10.03
N ILE A 60 1.13 10.52 9.04
CA ILE A 60 0.90 11.94 8.75
C ILE A 60 -0.53 12.30 9.06
N LYS A 61 -0.76 13.54 9.48
CA LYS A 61 -2.09 14.10 9.69
C LYS A 61 -2.34 15.26 8.74
N THR A 62 -3.58 15.38 8.26
CA THR A 62 -4.01 16.53 7.47
C THR A 62 -4.25 17.74 8.36
N SER A 63 -4.14 18.95 7.79
CA SER A 63 -4.51 20.21 8.46
C SER A 63 -6.01 20.53 8.35
N THR A 64 -6.81 19.66 7.74
CA THR A 64 -8.25 19.85 7.52
C THR A 64 -9.09 19.48 8.75
N ARG A 65 -10.34 19.91 8.78
CA ARG A 65 -11.34 19.44 9.76
C ARG A 65 -12.47 18.74 9.01
N PRO A 66 -12.74 17.44 9.30
CA PRO A 66 -12.05 16.58 10.29
C PRO A 66 -10.60 16.30 9.92
N VAL A 67 -9.77 15.97 10.94
CA VAL A 67 -8.37 15.59 10.77
C VAL A 67 -8.31 14.13 10.33
N TYR A 68 -7.64 13.87 9.22
CA TYR A 68 -7.40 12.52 8.72
C TYR A 68 -5.97 12.10 8.96
N TYR A 69 -5.78 10.81 9.25
CA TYR A 69 -4.47 10.18 9.47
C TYR A 69 -4.19 9.19 8.36
N ARG A 70 -2.96 9.22 7.86
CA ARG A 70 -2.45 8.30 6.83
C ARG A 70 -1.14 7.70 7.29
N VAL A 71 -0.84 6.49 6.85
CA VAL A 71 0.51 5.94 6.99
C VAL A 71 1.46 6.80 6.17
N LEU A 72 2.61 7.10 6.75
CA LEU A 72 3.72 7.65 5.99
C LEU A 72 4.31 6.50 5.16
N ASP A 73 3.66 6.17 4.05
CA ASP A 73 4.33 5.37 3.05
C ASP A 73 5.50 6.22 2.55
N ASN A 74 6.71 5.70 2.68
CA ASN A 74 7.94 6.36 2.19
C ASN A 74 7.98 6.44 0.65
N ILE A 75 6.88 6.12 0.00
CA ILE A 75 6.64 6.44 -1.40
C ILE A 75 6.05 7.85 -1.39
N ARG A 76 6.90 8.83 -1.65
CA ARG A 76 6.47 10.21 -1.90
C ARG A 76 5.60 10.16 -3.16
N ASP A 77 4.27 10.18 -2.97
CA ASP A 77 3.28 10.17 -4.07
C ASP A 77 3.40 11.38 -5.00
N ASN A 78 4.32 12.31 -4.73
CA ASN A 78 4.53 13.56 -5.48
C ASN A 78 5.89 13.65 -6.19
N GLU A 79 6.78 12.68 -6.08
CA GLU A 79 7.98 12.66 -6.93
C GLU A 79 7.69 11.73 -8.11
N GLU A 80 7.86 12.22 -9.31
CA GLU A 80 7.84 11.46 -10.56
C GLU A 80 8.92 10.37 -10.48
N MET A 81 8.56 9.24 -9.87
CA MET A 81 9.46 8.12 -9.74
C MET A 81 9.60 7.46 -11.10
N SER A 82 10.78 7.48 -11.64
CA SER A 82 11.10 6.81 -12.89
C SER A 82 12.09 5.68 -12.64
N PHE A 83 12.28 4.80 -13.61
CA PHE A 83 13.36 3.80 -13.52
C PHE A 83 14.74 4.45 -13.36
N GLN A 84 14.93 5.65 -13.86
CA GLN A 84 16.20 6.38 -13.80
C GLN A 84 16.57 6.81 -12.37
N THR A 85 15.58 6.97 -11.49
CA THR A 85 15.82 7.33 -10.08
C THR A 85 16.25 6.13 -9.23
N LEU A 86 16.17 4.90 -9.77
CA LEU A 86 16.57 3.70 -9.05
C LEU A 86 18.10 3.56 -9.02
N ILE A 87 18.64 3.33 -7.82
CA ILE A 87 20.06 3.05 -7.66
C ILE A 87 20.40 1.76 -8.44
N GLY A 88 21.37 1.84 -9.34
CA GLY A 88 21.75 0.73 -10.21
C GLY A 88 21.03 0.67 -11.56
N TYR A 89 20.33 1.74 -11.95
CA TYR A 89 19.61 1.86 -13.23
C TYR A 89 20.47 1.43 -14.44
N ASP A 90 21.66 2.01 -14.59
CA ASP A 90 22.59 1.70 -15.70
C ASP A 90 23.49 0.49 -15.43
N GLY A 91 23.39 -0.11 -14.25
CA GLY A 91 24.23 -1.21 -13.80
C GLY A 91 23.43 -2.49 -13.50
N SER A 92 23.37 -2.82 -12.22
CA SER A 92 22.80 -4.09 -11.73
C SER A 92 21.30 -4.28 -12.07
N LEU A 93 20.52 -3.20 -12.18
CA LEU A 93 19.10 -3.27 -12.52
C LEU A 93 18.80 -3.17 -14.01
N ARG A 94 19.78 -2.85 -14.85
CA ARG A 94 19.57 -2.61 -16.29
C ARG A 94 18.78 -3.73 -16.98
N LYS A 95 19.16 -4.98 -16.77
CA LYS A 95 18.48 -6.13 -17.37
C LYS A 95 17.05 -6.29 -16.84
N ALA A 96 16.85 -6.14 -15.52
CA ALA A 96 15.53 -6.22 -14.89
C ALA A 96 14.60 -5.11 -15.41
N ILE A 97 15.11 -3.89 -15.56
CA ILE A 97 14.38 -2.75 -16.10
C ILE A 97 13.98 -2.98 -17.58
N GLN A 98 14.88 -3.52 -18.39
CA GLN A 98 14.56 -3.85 -19.78
C GLN A 98 13.44 -4.89 -19.87
N LEU A 99 13.48 -5.94 -19.05
CA LEU A 99 12.43 -6.96 -18.99
C LEU A 99 11.10 -6.37 -18.50
N ALA A 100 11.14 -5.50 -17.47
CA ALA A 100 9.95 -4.83 -16.96
C ALA A 100 9.29 -3.93 -18.03
N LYS A 101 10.08 -3.12 -18.73
CA LYS A 101 9.60 -2.28 -19.85
C LYS A 101 9.00 -3.13 -20.96
N ALA A 102 9.65 -4.22 -21.35
CA ALA A 102 9.15 -5.13 -22.38
C ALA A 102 7.83 -5.80 -21.96
N ALA A 103 7.69 -6.18 -20.67
CA ALA A 103 6.45 -6.76 -20.15
C ALA A 103 5.29 -5.75 -20.13
N ILE A 104 5.57 -4.49 -19.78
CA ILE A 104 4.56 -3.42 -19.75
C ILE A 104 4.10 -3.05 -21.17
N LEU A 105 5.03 -2.94 -22.10
CA LEU A 105 4.76 -2.55 -23.49
C LEU A 105 4.42 -3.72 -24.40
N TYR A 106 4.17 -4.90 -23.84
CA TYR A 106 3.82 -6.08 -24.65
C TYR A 106 2.55 -5.82 -25.47
N PRO A 107 2.54 -6.15 -26.78
CA PRO A 107 1.40 -5.85 -27.66
C PRO A 107 0.09 -6.49 -27.17
N ASN A 108 -0.99 -5.73 -27.27
CA ASN A 108 -2.37 -6.10 -26.93
C ASN A 108 -2.70 -6.25 -25.44
N GLN A 109 -1.76 -6.65 -24.60
CA GLN A 109 -1.99 -6.81 -23.17
C GLN A 109 -0.65 -6.84 -22.42
N SER A 110 -0.47 -6.03 -21.38
CA SER A 110 0.72 -6.10 -20.52
C SER A 110 0.82 -7.46 -19.83
N LEU A 111 2.05 -7.94 -19.66
CA LEU A 111 2.32 -9.23 -19.02
C LEU A 111 2.37 -9.06 -17.50
N ASN A 112 1.90 -10.09 -16.79
CA ASN A 112 2.08 -10.19 -15.35
C ASN A 112 3.56 -10.35 -15.01
N VAL A 113 4.04 -9.63 -13.99
CA VAL A 113 5.44 -9.63 -13.58
C VAL A 113 5.59 -10.12 -12.15
N LEU A 114 6.46 -11.10 -11.95
CA LEU A 114 6.90 -11.54 -10.63
C LEU A 114 8.27 -10.94 -10.31
N ILE A 115 8.36 -10.16 -9.24
CA ILE A 115 9.62 -9.59 -8.75
C ILE A 115 10.05 -10.37 -7.52
N SER A 116 11.19 -11.05 -7.62
CA SER A 116 11.79 -11.82 -6.53
C SER A 116 13.17 -11.30 -6.18
N CYS A 117 13.38 -10.97 -4.91
CA CYS A 117 14.70 -10.57 -4.40
C CYS A 117 14.82 -10.79 -2.88
N LYS A 118 16.00 -10.50 -2.33
CA LYS A 118 16.21 -10.50 -0.87
C LYS A 118 15.44 -9.34 -0.22
N VAL A 119 15.14 -9.49 1.08
CA VAL A 119 14.50 -8.43 1.87
C VAL A 119 15.36 -7.15 1.82
N GLY A 120 14.73 -6.02 1.61
CA GLY A 120 15.40 -4.71 1.55
C GLY A 120 15.92 -4.29 0.17
N CYS A 121 15.81 -5.12 -0.87
CA CYS A 121 16.30 -4.79 -2.23
C CYS A 121 15.45 -3.78 -3.02
N GLY A 122 14.39 -3.21 -2.42
CA GLY A 122 13.59 -2.16 -3.07
C GLY A 122 12.54 -2.65 -4.06
N THR A 123 11.98 -3.88 -3.89
CA THR A 123 10.90 -4.40 -4.75
C THR A 123 9.71 -3.44 -4.87
N THR A 124 9.32 -2.81 -3.77
CA THR A 124 8.20 -1.85 -3.76
C THR A 124 8.50 -0.63 -4.63
N SER A 125 9.70 -0.06 -4.52
CA SER A 125 10.14 1.07 -5.35
C SER A 125 10.24 0.68 -6.82
N PHE A 126 10.73 -0.52 -7.11
CA PHE A 126 10.79 -1.04 -8.47
C PHE A 126 9.40 -1.22 -9.08
N ALA A 127 8.45 -1.82 -8.34
CA ALA A 127 7.07 -1.99 -8.78
C ALA A 127 6.37 -0.63 -8.99
N TYR A 128 6.63 0.35 -8.13
CA TYR A 128 6.07 1.69 -8.30
C TYR A 128 6.66 2.41 -9.53
N ALA A 129 7.95 2.25 -9.81
CA ALA A 129 8.57 2.76 -11.04
C ALA A 129 7.96 2.11 -12.30
N MET A 130 7.60 0.82 -12.23
CA MET A 130 6.85 0.15 -13.30
C MET A 130 5.48 0.77 -13.52
N TYR A 131 4.73 1.05 -12.45
CA TYR A 131 3.44 1.72 -12.53
C TYR A 131 3.55 3.12 -13.15
N CYS A 132 4.51 3.94 -12.71
CA CYS A 132 4.76 5.26 -13.29
C CYS A 132 5.08 5.16 -14.78
N PHE A 133 5.94 4.24 -15.17
CA PHE A 133 6.29 3.99 -16.56
C PHE A 133 5.08 3.57 -17.41
N ALA A 134 4.20 2.68 -16.89
CA ALA A 134 2.99 2.27 -17.58
C ALA A 134 2.02 3.45 -17.80
N ARG A 135 1.89 4.33 -16.79
CA ARG A 135 1.06 5.54 -16.85
C ARG A 135 1.60 6.57 -17.86
N GLU A 136 2.94 6.81 -17.84
CA GLU A 136 3.61 7.73 -18.77
C GLU A 136 3.45 7.28 -20.23
N ASN A 137 3.48 5.97 -20.47
CA ASN A 137 3.35 5.41 -21.84
C ASN A 137 1.89 5.13 -22.23
N GLY A 138 0.90 5.56 -21.43
CA GLY A 138 -0.51 5.40 -21.75
C GLY A 138 -1.03 3.95 -21.74
N VAL A 139 -0.26 3.02 -21.17
CA VAL A 139 -0.68 1.61 -21.01
C VAL A 139 -1.82 1.50 -20.01
N ILE A 140 -1.80 2.33 -18.99
CA ILE A 140 -2.88 2.49 -18.00
C ILE A 140 -3.36 3.94 -18.01
N LYS A 141 -4.60 4.17 -17.55
CA LYS A 141 -5.18 5.51 -17.45
C LYS A 141 -4.38 6.37 -16.47
N LYS A 142 -4.32 7.67 -16.68
CA LYS A 142 -3.61 8.62 -15.78
C LYS A 142 -4.16 8.59 -14.37
N GLU A 143 -5.46 8.36 -14.22
CA GLU A 143 -6.21 8.32 -12.96
C GLU A 143 -6.23 6.93 -12.32
N ALA A 144 -5.64 5.91 -12.97
CA ALA A 144 -5.60 4.56 -12.43
C ALA A 144 -4.86 4.54 -11.07
N PRO A 145 -5.47 4.02 -10.01
CA PRO A 145 -4.82 3.99 -8.70
C PRO A 145 -3.69 2.94 -8.67
N TYR A 146 -2.64 3.24 -7.89
CA TYR A 146 -1.66 2.22 -7.51
C TYR A 146 -2.14 1.49 -6.26
N VAL A 147 -2.52 0.23 -6.40
CA VAL A 147 -3.02 -0.59 -5.30
C VAL A 147 -1.93 -1.56 -4.83
N LYS A 148 -1.65 -1.54 -3.53
CA LYS A 148 -0.66 -2.42 -2.90
C LYS A 148 -1.32 -3.30 -1.85
N ILE A 149 -1.30 -4.61 -2.05
CA ILE A 149 -1.89 -5.59 -1.16
C ILE A 149 -0.79 -6.40 -0.48
N ASN A 150 -0.83 -6.44 0.86
CA ASN A 150 0.06 -7.30 1.63
C ASN A 150 -0.63 -8.62 1.96
N CYS A 151 -0.32 -9.67 1.18
CA CYS A 151 -0.94 -11.00 1.33
C CYS A 151 -0.76 -11.63 2.71
N ARG A 152 0.24 -11.23 3.50
CA ARG A 152 0.41 -11.71 4.89
C ARG A 152 -0.77 -11.39 5.78
N HIS A 153 -1.44 -10.27 5.55
CA HIS A 153 -2.60 -9.87 6.35
C HIS A 153 -3.80 -10.80 6.15
N PHE A 154 -3.83 -11.50 5.01
CA PHE A 154 -4.93 -12.38 4.62
C PHE A 154 -4.62 -13.87 4.83
N SER A 155 -3.47 -14.22 5.41
CA SER A 155 -3.04 -15.63 5.61
C SER A 155 -4.02 -16.49 6.39
N LYS A 156 -4.85 -15.88 7.25
CA LYS A 156 -5.88 -16.57 8.04
C LYS A 156 -7.27 -16.54 7.41
N ASN A 157 -7.48 -15.75 6.35
CA ASN A 157 -8.79 -15.58 5.75
C ASN A 157 -8.65 -15.24 4.25
N ILE A 158 -8.49 -16.27 3.43
CA ILE A 158 -8.27 -16.16 1.98
C ILE A 158 -9.50 -15.54 1.29
N SER A 159 -10.71 -15.84 1.76
CA SER A 159 -11.93 -15.27 1.17
C SER A 159 -12.00 -13.74 1.27
N VAL A 160 -11.37 -13.14 2.27
CA VAL A 160 -11.26 -11.66 2.34
C VAL A 160 -10.31 -11.14 1.29
N LEU A 161 -9.22 -11.85 1.00
CA LEU A 161 -8.31 -11.49 -0.10
C LEU A 161 -9.01 -11.59 -1.46
N ASP A 162 -9.77 -12.65 -1.69
CA ASP A 162 -10.54 -12.82 -2.93
C ASP A 162 -11.54 -11.67 -3.13
N ASN A 163 -12.23 -11.26 -2.06
CA ASN A 163 -13.14 -10.12 -2.10
C ASN A 163 -12.43 -8.78 -2.36
N GLU A 164 -11.22 -8.58 -1.83
CA GLU A 164 -10.42 -7.38 -2.11
C GLU A 164 -9.90 -7.36 -3.55
N LEU A 165 -9.48 -8.51 -4.07
CA LEU A 165 -8.94 -8.63 -5.42
C LEU A 165 -10.05 -8.56 -6.49
N PHE A 166 -11.13 -9.29 -6.31
CA PHE A 166 -12.15 -9.53 -7.34
C PHE A 166 -13.50 -8.86 -7.06
N GLY A 167 -13.66 -8.21 -5.91
CA GLY A 167 -14.91 -7.60 -5.47
C GLY A 167 -15.87 -8.60 -4.80
N ILE A 168 -16.91 -8.05 -4.15
CA ILE A 168 -17.95 -8.84 -3.46
C ILE A 168 -19.12 -9.02 -4.43
N GLY A 169 -19.37 -10.24 -4.88
CA GLY A 169 -20.46 -10.55 -5.80
C GLY A 169 -20.23 -9.97 -7.20
N HIS A 170 -21.28 -9.43 -7.82
CA HIS A 170 -21.21 -8.81 -9.15
C HIS A 170 -20.83 -7.32 -9.15
N ASP A 171 -20.41 -6.79 -8.02
CA ASP A 171 -20.06 -5.37 -7.89
C ASP A 171 -18.60 -5.14 -8.31
N LEU A 172 -18.38 -5.18 -9.65
CA LEU A 172 -17.06 -4.98 -10.27
C LEU A 172 -16.41 -3.63 -9.92
N ASN A 173 -17.20 -2.65 -9.52
CA ASN A 173 -16.70 -1.31 -9.11
C ASN A 173 -15.86 -1.31 -7.82
N LYS A 174 -15.78 -2.42 -7.11
CA LYS A 174 -15.00 -2.57 -5.87
C LYS A 174 -13.81 -3.51 -6.02
N SER A 175 -13.57 -4.04 -7.22
CA SER A 175 -12.42 -4.92 -7.47
C SER A 175 -11.15 -4.12 -7.75
N CYS A 176 -10.00 -4.67 -7.37
CA CYS A 176 -8.69 -4.09 -7.71
C CYS A 176 -8.29 -4.31 -9.18
N PHE A 177 -9.05 -5.12 -9.92
CA PHE A 177 -8.79 -5.48 -11.32
C PHE A 177 -9.86 -4.90 -12.23
N MET A 178 -9.83 -3.58 -12.44
CA MET A 178 -10.54 -2.92 -13.55
C MET A 178 -9.57 -2.22 -14.46
#